data_006aea3c1fa17b6c323168fb85346672
#
_entry.id   006aea3c1fa17b6c323168fb85346672
#
_cell.length_a   1.000
_cell.length_b   1.000
_cell.length_c   1.000
_cell.angle_alpha   90.00
_cell.angle_beta   90.00
_cell.angle_gamma   90.00
#
_symmetry.space_group_name_H-M   'P 1'
#
loop_
_entity.id
_entity.type
_entity.pdbx_description
1 polymer ?
#
loop_
_entity_poly.entity_id
_entity_poly.type
_entity_poly.pdbx_seq_one_letter_code
_entity_poly.pdbx_strand_id
1 'polypeptide(L)'
;MASAYQRYQAKELDLTWIPVEQIPHIQKNTPSALLVVPRLTTEFYTFNVAKPPFDNEKVRKALYLTLDRSLIAEHIIGLRKPAATLTPPDVDGFTAPNIAELNQPLTDRVKQAKKLLNDAGYNEKHLLQFEIFYNKYATHEKVALALASEWKKQLGADVKLRTMEWKTYLGERNMGNFQLSRMSIDAEYNEPSAFLNSLVSTSPENVGHWKNEKFDQIMKEAQSTLNDKTRAALYRQAELIIAEEAPLIPIFYSPLIKVINPAVGGFPMHNPQDYVYTKELYIRK
;
A
#
# COMPACT_ATOMS: atom_id res chain seq x y z
N MET A 1 -17.12 12.18 2.53
CA MET A 1 -16.14 12.88 3.38
C MET A 1 -16.38 14.40 3.44
N ALA A 2 -16.47 15.13 2.31
CA ALA A 2 -16.63 16.59 2.34
C ALA A 2 -17.81 17.08 3.19
N SER A 3 -18.99 16.49 3.06
CA SER A 3 -20.18 16.86 3.86
C SER A 3 -20.01 16.60 5.35
N ALA A 4 -19.37 15.50 5.74
CA ALA A 4 -19.09 15.22 7.17
C ALA A 4 -18.08 16.21 7.75
N TYR A 5 -17.06 16.60 6.97
CA TYR A 5 -16.11 17.63 7.40
C TYR A 5 -16.78 19.02 7.55
N GLN A 6 -17.69 19.39 6.67
CA GLN A 6 -18.49 20.62 6.81
C GLN A 6 -19.32 20.61 8.10
N ARG A 7 -19.95 19.49 8.44
CA ARG A 7 -20.68 19.33 9.71
C ARG A 7 -19.78 19.42 10.93
N TYR A 8 -18.55 18.90 10.86
CA TYR A 8 -17.55 19.09 11.91
C TYR A 8 -17.21 20.59 12.09
N GLN A 9 -16.99 21.32 10.99
CA GLN A 9 -16.74 22.76 11.03
C GLN A 9 -17.93 23.54 11.60
N ALA A 10 -19.16 23.09 11.35
CA ALA A 10 -20.39 23.62 11.94
C ALA A 10 -20.62 23.20 13.41
N LYS A 11 -19.70 22.43 14.02
CA LYS A 11 -19.78 21.87 15.38
C LYS A 11 -20.96 20.91 15.60
N GLU A 12 -21.42 20.27 14.51
CA GLU A 12 -22.45 19.22 14.56
C GLU A 12 -21.85 17.82 14.77
N LEU A 13 -20.54 17.68 14.58
CA LEU A 13 -19.79 16.44 14.79
C LEU A 13 -18.52 16.76 15.58
N ASP A 14 -18.19 15.91 16.53
CA ASP A 14 -16.96 15.99 17.31
C ASP A 14 -15.78 15.21 16.72
N LEU A 15 -16.05 14.30 15.82
CA LEU A 15 -15.04 13.44 15.18
C LEU A 15 -15.47 13.11 13.74
N THR A 16 -14.55 13.24 12.78
CA THR A 16 -14.80 12.80 11.41
C THR A 16 -13.52 12.61 10.61
N TRP A 17 -13.65 11.90 9.47
CA TRP A 17 -12.63 11.85 8.44
C TRP A 17 -12.52 13.21 7.73
N ILE A 18 -11.33 13.51 7.22
CA ILE A 18 -11.05 14.75 6.49
C ILE A 18 -10.68 14.47 5.04
N PRO A 19 -11.09 15.35 4.10
CA PRO A 19 -10.54 15.35 2.75
C PRO A 19 -9.03 15.63 2.79
N VAL A 20 -8.26 14.93 1.96
CA VAL A 20 -6.78 15.06 1.92
C VAL A 20 -6.36 16.51 1.65
N GLU A 21 -7.12 17.21 0.84
CA GLU A 21 -6.88 18.62 0.46
C GLU A 21 -6.98 19.59 1.65
N GLN A 22 -7.66 19.20 2.72
CA GLN A 22 -7.83 20.02 3.93
C GLN A 22 -6.70 19.82 4.96
N ILE A 23 -5.90 18.76 4.81
CA ILE A 23 -4.82 18.44 5.76
C ILE A 23 -3.85 19.62 5.96
N PRO A 24 -3.29 20.26 4.91
CA PRO A 24 -2.37 21.38 5.11
C PRO A 24 -2.99 22.57 5.84
N HIS A 25 -4.27 22.84 5.57
CA HIS A 25 -5.01 23.92 6.25
C HIS A 25 -5.16 23.65 7.75
N ILE A 26 -5.53 22.41 8.11
CA ILE A 26 -5.73 22.00 9.50
C ILE A 26 -4.39 21.97 10.25
N GLN A 27 -3.33 21.43 9.64
CA GLN A 27 -1.99 21.42 10.22
C GLN A 27 -1.50 22.83 10.58
N LYS A 28 -1.83 23.82 9.74
CA LYS A 28 -1.42 25.22 9.96
C LYS A 28 -2.29 25.94 10.99
N ASN A 29 -3.61 25.76 10.95
CA ASN A 29 -4.55 26.63 11.67
C ASN A 29 -5.13 25.99 12.94
N THR A 30 -5.28 24.67 12.97
CA THR A 30 -5.87 23.91 14.09
C THR A 30 -5.16 22.57 14.31
N PRO A 31 -3.82 22.56 14.53
CA PRO A 31 -3.05 21.31 14.63
C PRO A 31 -3.52 20.41 15.78
N SER A 32 -4.04 20.97 16.87
CA SER A 32 -4.58 20.21 17.99
C SER A 32 -5.86 19.43 17.69
N ALA A 33 -6.54 19.77 16.60
CA ALA A 33 -7.71 19.03 16.13
C ALA A 33 -7.33 17.88 15.17
N LEU A 34 -6.11 17.87 14.63
CA LEU A 34 -5.66 16.86 13.69
C LEU A 34 -5.20 15.61 14.44
N LEU A 35 -5.88 14.50 14.21
CA LEU A 35 -5.54 13.19 14.73
C LEU A 35 -4.86 12.38 13.62
N VAL A 36 -3.60 12.02 13.82
CA VAL A 36 -2.83 11.11 12.95
C VAL A 36 -2.33 9.97 13.81
N VAL A 37 -2.88 8.79 13.60
CA VAL A 37 -2.57 7.59 14.39
C VAL A 37 -2.05 6.49 13.44
N PRO A 38 -0.99 5.76 13.80
CA PRO A 38 -0.58 4.58 13.06
C PRO A 38 -1.76 3.63 12.85
N ARG A 39 -1.89 3.10 11.65
CA ARG A 39 -2.89 2.08 11.30
C ARG A 39 -2.19 0.92 10.61
N LEU A 40 -2.67 -0.28 10.84
CA LEU A 40 -2.16 -1.48 10.19
C LEU A 40 -2.75 -1.60 8.79
N THR A 41 -2.34 -0.67 7.92
CA THR A 41 -2.86 -0.58 6.55
C THR A 41 -1.74 -0.33 5.57
N THR A 42 -1.65 -1.20 4.56
CA THR A 42 -0.73 -1.04 3.43
C THR A 42 -1.49 -0.84 2.14
N GLU A 43 -1.14 0.22 1.42
CA GLU A 43 -1.58 0.49 0.06
C GLU A 43 -0.54 -0.05 -0.92
N PHE A 44 -0.97 -0.88 -1.86
CA PHE A 44 -0.08 -1.53 -2.82
C PHE A 44 -0.77 -1.76 -4.17
N TYR A 45 0.01 -2.15 -5.16
CA TYR A 45 -0.49 -2.60 -6.46
C TYR A 45 -0.04 -4.02 -6.71
N THR A 46 -0.97 -4.91 -7.04
CA THR A 46 -0.69 -6.31 -7.35
C THR A 46 -0.64 -6.54 -8.86
N PHE A 47 0.35 -7.27 -9.32
CA PHE A 47 0.44 -7.73 -10.69
C PHE A 47 -0.41 -8.98 -10.89
N ASN A 48 -1.09 -9.09 -12.03
CA ASN A 48 -1.63 -10.37 -12.46
C ASN A 48 -0.51 -11.13 -13.21
N VAL A 49 0.18 -12.01 -12.50
CA VAL A 49 1.34 -12.74 -13.05
C VAL A 49 0.97 -13.81 -14.08
N ALA A 50 -0.32 -14.07 -14.27
CA ALA A 50 -0.83 -14.94 -15.32
C ALA A 50 -1.03 -14.22 -16.66
N LYS A 51 -0.80 -12.89 -16.70
CA LYS A 51 -1.05 -12.07 -17.90
C LYS A 51 0.20 -11.28 -18.33
N PRO A 52 0.49 -11.25 -19.66
CA PRO A 52 1.51 -10.35 -20.17
C PRO A 52 1.17 -8.87 -19.86
N PRO A 53 2.17 -8.04 -19.61
CA PRO A 53 3.61 -8.33 -19.59
C PRO A 53 4.11 -8.83 -18.23
N PHE A 54 3.21 -9.07 -17.27
CA PHE A 54 3.55 -9.32 -15.86
C PHE A 54 3.77 -10.81 -15.52
N ASP A 55 3.62 -11.69 -16.48
CA ASP A 55 4.15 -13.06 -16.45
C ASP A 55 5.68 -13.09 -16.43
N ASN A 56 6.33 -11.99 -16.87
CA ASN A 56 7.78 -11.85 -16.82
C ASN A 56 8.21 -11.11 -15.53
N GLU A 57 8.96 -11.81 -14.69
CA GLU A 57 9.48 -11.28 -13.41
C GLU A 57 10.38 -10.06 -13.60
N LYS A 58 11.20 -10.01 -14.66
CA LYS A 58 12.08 -8.85 -14.94
C LYS A 58 11.28 -7.57 -15.16
N VAL A 59 10.11 -7.66 -15.78
CA VAL A 59 9.21 -6.51 -15.99
C VAL A 59 8.64 -6.04 -14.65
N ARG A 60 8.15 -6.96 -13.81
CA ARG A 60 7.64 -6.61 -12.48
C ARG A 60 8.72 -5.95 -11.61
N LYS A 61 9.92 -6.55 -11.58
CA LYS A 61 11.07 -6.02 -10.84
C LYS A 61 11.49 -4.64 -11.34
N ALA A 62 11.50 -4.40 -12.64
CA ALA A 62 11.83 -3.10 -13.21
C ALA A 62 10.86 -2.00 -12.73
N LEU A 63 9.55 -2.29 -12.73
CA LEU A 63 8.55 -1.34 -12.23
C LEU A 63 8.66 -1.13 -10.72
N TYR A 64 8.92 -2.19 -9.96
CA TYR A 64 9.12 -2.15 -8.51
C TYR A 64 10.29 -1.23 -8.11
N LEU A 65 11.41 -1.29 -8.84
CA LEU A 65 12.65 -0.57 -8.53
C LEU A 65 12.55 0.93 -8.82
N THR A 66 11.76 1.35 -9.80
CA THR A 66 11.82 2.72 -10.35
C THR A 66 10.90 3.72 -9.68
N LEU A 67 10.12 3.29 -8.66
CA LEU A 67 9.23 4.21 -7.96
C LEU A 67 9.95 5.02 -6.88
N ASP A 68 9.68 6.32 -6.89
CA ASP A 68 9.95 7.20 -5.76
C ASP A 68 8.73 7.18 -4.80
N ARG A 69 8.76 6.25 -3.86
CA ARG A 69 7.68 6.05 -2.89
C ARG A 69 7.53 7.24 -1.95
N SER A 70 8.63 7.92 -1.61
CA SER A 70 8.60 9.12 -0.77
C SER A 70 7.89 10.27 -1.47
N LEU A 71 8.17 10.49 -2.77
CA LEU A 71 7.46 11.48 -3.57
C LEU A 71 5.94 11.23 -3.52
N ILE A 72 5.51 9.98 -3.70
CA ILE A 72 4.08 9.63 -3.72
C ILE A 72 3.47 9.78 -2.32
N ALA A 73 4.08 9.18 -1.30
CA ALA A 73 3.52 9.08 0.04
C ALA A 73 3.51 10.43 0.78
N GLU A 74 4.61 11.17 0.71
CA GLU A 74 4.85 12.35 1.53
C GLU A 74 4.43 13.64 0.81
N HIS A 75 4.68 13.74 -0.50
CA HIS A 75 4.48 14.99 -1.23
C HIS A 75 3.19 15.01 -2.07
N ILE A 76 2.81 13.90 -2.71
CA ILE A 76 1.58 13.87 -3.53
C ILE A 76 0.34 13.62 -2.66
N ILE A 77 0.41 12.63 -1.76
CA ILE A 77 -0.72 12.25 -0.90
C ILE A 77 -0.65 12.94 0.47
N GLY A 78 0.54 13.02 1.06
CA GLY A 78 0.80 13.64 2.36
C GLY A 78 0.46 12.76 3.56
N LEU A 79 1.22 12.92 4.64
CA LEU A 79 1.04 12.20 5.92
C LEU A 79 1.05 10.67 5.81
N ARG A 80 1.68 10.10 4.76
CA ARG A 80 1.89 8.66 4.62
C ARG A 80 3.37 8.35 4.73
N LYS A 81 3.69 7.14 5.22
CA LYS A 81 5.05 6.64 5.23
C LYS A 81 5.28 5.78 3.98
N PRO A 82 6.37 5.97 3.21
CA PRO A 82 6.68 5.11 2.06
C PRO A 82 6.83 3.65 2.50
N ALA A 83 6.29 2.72 1.73
CA ALA A 83 6.31 1.30 2.05
C ALA A 83 7.35 0.54 1.22
N ALA A 84 8.27 -0.14 1.89
CA ALA A 84 9.20 -1.08 1.28
C ALA A 84 8.71 -2.54 1.37
N THR A 85 7.88 -2.85 2.37
CA THR A 85 7.33 -4.18 2.66
C THR A 85 5.81 -4.15 2.62
N LEU A 86 5.18 -5.32 2.44
CA LEU A 86 3.73 -5.46 2.54
C LEU A 86 3.27 -5.28 3.99
N THR A 87 4.03 -5.83 4.95
CA THR A 87 3.78 -5.69 6.39
C THR A 87 4.26 -4.32 6.87
N PRO A 88 3.41 -3.49 7.53
CA PRO A 88 3.83 -2.24 8.15
C PRO A 88 4.85 -2.45 9.28
N PRO A 89 5.79 -1.51 9.49
CA PRO A 89 6.80 -1.64 10.55
C PRO A 89 6.21 -1.53 11.97
N ASP A 90 4.99 -1.00 12.11
CA ASP A 90 4.30 -0.84 13.39
C ASP A 90 3.53 -2.12 13.81
N VAL A 91 3.65 -3.24 13.05
CA VAL A 91 3.08 -4.55 13.40
C VAL A 91 3.92 -5.22 14.49
N ASP A 92 3.25 -5.76 15.50
CA ASP A 92 3.90 -6.40 16.65
C ASP A 92 4.80 -7.57 16.22
N GLY A 93 5.98 -7.63 16.83
CA GLY A 93 6.96 -8.68 16.53
C GLY A 93 7.58 -8.63 15.14
N PHE A 94 7.24 -7.63 14.31
CA PHE A 94 7.81 -7.47 12.98
C PHE A 94 8.99 -6.49 12.97
N THR A 95 10.05 -6.90 12.30
CA THR A 95 11.18 -6.01 11.94
C THR A 95 11.38 -6.11 10.44
N ALA A 96 11.12 -5.02 9.74
CA ALA A 96 11.24 -4.98 8.28
C ALA A 96 12.65 -5.39 7.84
N PRO A 97 12.78 -6.25 6.81
CA PRO A 97 14.07 -6.57 6.25
C PRO A 97 14.69 -5.36 5.56
N ASN A 98 16.01 -5.34 5.51
CA ASN A 98 16.72 -4.39 4.67
C ASN A 98 16.65 -4.87 3.21
N ILE A 99 15.92 -4.14 2.37
CA ILE A 99 15.86 -4.39 0.93
C ILE A 99 16.92 -3.52 0.27
N ALA A 100 18.11 -4.11 0.14
CA ALA A 100 19.34 -3.39 -0.27
C ALA A 100 19.16 -2.60 -1.60
N GLU A 101 18.41 -3.12 -2.54
CA GLU A 101 18.14 -2.48 -3.82
C GLU A 101 17.36 -1.16 -3.67
N LEU A 102 16.39 -1.08 -2.75
CA LEU A 102 15.61 0.14 -2.52
C LEU A 102 16.41 1.24 -1.80
N ASN A 103 17.53 0.90 -1.15
CA ASN A 103 18.42 1.86 -0.52
C ASN A 103 19.40 2.51 -1.51
N GLN A 104 19.48 1.99 -2.73
CA GLN A 104 20.30 2.59 -3.78
C GLN A 104 19.66 3.89 -4.30
N PRO A 105 20.47 4.84 -4.79
CA PRO A 105 19.95 6.03 -5.46
C PRO A 105 18.97 5.66 -6.58
N LEU A 106 17.91 6.47 -6.75
CA LEU A 106 16.91 6.22 -7.79
C LEU A 106 17.54 6.10 -9.19
N THR A 107 18.58 6.88 -9.47
CA THR A 107 19.32 6.83 -10.73
C THR A 107 19.93 5.45 -11.02
N ASP A 108 20.43 4.77 -10.02
CA ASP A 108 21.07 3.46 -10.18
C ASP A 108 20.00 2.36 -10.28
N ARG A 109 18.91 2.48 -9.51
CA ARG A 109 17.73 1.62 -9.65
C ARG A 109 17.10 1.73 -11.04
N VAL A 110 17.03 2.93 -11.61
CA VAL A 110 16.54 3.15 -12.99
C VAL A 110 17.46 2.51 -14.04
N LYS A 111 18.79 2.59 -13.88
CA LYS A 111 19.74 1.90 -14.78
C LYS A 111 19.53 0.37 -14.74
N GLN A 112 19.40 -0.19 -13.54
CA GLN A 112 19.11 -1.61 -13.37
C GLN A 112 17.76 -2.00 -14.01
N ALA A 113 16.71 -1.22 -13.78
CA ALA A 113 15.39 -1.45 -14.34
C ALA A 113 15.38 -1.42 -15.87
N LYS A 114 16.07 -0.44 -16.49
CA LYS A 114 16.22 -0.39 -17.96
C LYS A 114 16.92 -1.62 -18.51
N LYS A 115 17.95 -2.13 -17.81
CA LYS A 115 18.60 -3.39 -18.20
C LYS A 115 17.61 -4.57 -18.14
N LEU A 116 16.85 -4.68 -17.04
CA LEU A 116 15.84 -5.73 -16.88
C LEU A 116 14.78 -5.69 -17.99
N LEU A 117 14.31 -4.50 -18.37
CA LEU A 117 13.36 -4.33 -19.48
C LEU A 117 13.97 -4.69 -20.82
N ASN A 118 15.21 -4.29 -21.10
CA ASN A 118 15.90 -4.70 -22.31
C ASN A 118 16.06 -6.24 -22.40
N ASP A 119 16.44 -6.88 -21.30
CA ASP A 119 16.55 -8.33 -21.19
C ASP A 119 15.20 -9.04 -21.35
N ALA A 120 14.08 -8.33 -21.10
CA ALA A 120 12.71 -8.79 -21.31
C ALA A 120 12.16 -8.43 -22.71
N GLY A 121 12.95 -7.78 -23.57
CA GLY A 121 12.58 -7.41 -24.94
C GLY A 121 11.92 -6.02 -25.08
N TYR A 122 11.89 -5.21 -24.02
CA TYR A 122 11.32 -3.85 -24.06
C TYR A 122 12.43 -2.80 -24.16
N ASN A 123 12.28 -1.88 -25.11
CA ASN A 123 13.23 -0.80 -25.40
C ASN A 123 12.54 0.35 -26.14
N GLU A 124 13.28 1.34 -26.61
CA GLU A 124 12.73 2.52 -27.32
C GLU A 124 11.91 2.20 -28.58
N LYS A 125 12.18 1.03 -29.22
CA LYS A 125 11.43 0.57 -30.42
C LYS A 125 10.25 -0.31 -30.07
N HIS A 126 10.26 -0.90 -28.86
CA HIS A 126 9.22 -1.78 -28.35
C HIS A 126 8.91 -1.37 -26.91
N LEU A 127 8.05 -0.37 -26.77
CA LEU A 127 7.71 0.19 -25.44
C LEU A 127 6.90 -0.79 -24.61
N LEU A 128 7.17 -0.80 -23.31
CA LEU A 128 6.33 -1.49 -22.34
C LEU A 128 4.96 -0.79 -22.27
N GLN A 129 3.88 -1.56 -22.53
CA GLN A 129 2.51 -1.06 -22.46
C GLN A 129 1.68 -1.92 -21.52
N PHE A 130 0.92 -1.28 -20.63
CA PHE A 130 0.01 -1.97 -19.71
C PHE A 130 -1.05 -1.03 -19.14
N GLU A 131 -1.99 -1.62 -18.40
CA GLU A 131 -3.09 -0.91 -17.75
C GLU A 131 -2.97 -0.97 -16.22
N ILE A 132 -3.17 0.18 -15.57
CA ILE A 132 -3.43 0.28 -14.12
C ILE A 132 -4.95 0.30 -13.90
N PHE A 133 -5.44 -0.62 -13.07
CA PHE A 133 -6.82 -0.72 -12.69
C PHE A 133 -7.03 -0.32 -11.23
N TYR A 134 -7.96 0.62 -10.98
CA TYR A 134 -8.26 1.12 -9.64
C TYR A 134 -9.74 1.47 -9.50
N ASN A 135 -10.25 1.47 -8.27
CA ASN A 135 -11.61 1.92 -7.99
C ASN A 135 -11.68 3.45 -7.91
N LYS A 136 -12.82 4.00 -8.35
CA LYS A 136 -13.06 5.44 -8.39
C LYS A 136 -13.01 6.05 -6.99
N TYR A 137 -11.95 6.79 -6.74
CA TYR A 137 -11.69 7.56 -5.53
C TYR A 137 -10.54 8.54 -5.79
N ALA A 138 -10.69 9.81 -5.35
CA ALA A 138 -9.75 10.88 -5.70
C ALA A 138 -8.29 10.58 -5.34
N THR A 139 -8.05 9.96 -4.17
CA THR A 139 -6.69 9.58 -3.76
C THR A 139 -6.11 8.48 -4.65
N HIS A 140 -6.93 7.49 -5.04
CA HIS A 140 -6.46 6.38 -5.90
C HIS A 140 -6.11 6.87 -7.30
N GLU A 141 -6.87 7.83 -7.83
CA GLU A 141 -6.57 8.47 -9.11
C GLU A 141 -5.25 9.24 -9.07
N LYS A 142 -5.01 10.03 -8.00
CA LYS A 142 -3.74 10.74 -7.81
C LYS A 142 -2.55 9.78 -7.77
N VAL A 143 -2.67 8.65 -7.06
CA VAL A 143 -1.62 7.63 -7.01
C VAL A 143 -1.41 6.99 -8.37
N ALA A 144 -2.47 6.56 -9.06
CA ALA A 144 -2.38 5.92 -10.37
C ALA A 144 -1.73 6.85 -11.42
N LEU A 145 -2.09 8.15 -11.42
CA LEU A 145 -1.47 9.17 -12.27
C LEU A 145 0.02 9.35 -11.95
N ALA A 146 0.38 9.37 -10.66
CA ALA A 146 1.78 9.50 -10.23
C ALA A 146 2.61 8.29 -10.70
N LEU A 147 2.11 7.07 -10.51
CA LEU A 147 2.76 5.84 -10.98
C LEU A 147 2.97 5.85 -12.49
N ALA A 148 1.91 6.17 -13.26
CA ALA A 148 1.98 6.24 -14.71
C ALA A 148 3.00 7.28 -15.18
N SER A 149 3.03 8.46 -14.53
CA SER A 149 3.99 9.54 -14.82
C SER A 149 5.43 9.12 -14.52
N GLU A 150 5.68 8.50 -13.37
CA GLU A 150 7.02 8.03 -12.99
C GLU A 150 7.51 6.95 -13.95
N TRP A 151 6.70 5.95 -14.30
CA TRP A 151 7.13 4.90 -15.24
C TRP A 151 7.31 5.43 -16.67
N LYS A 152 6.49 6.40 -17.11
CA LYS A 152 6.71 7.08 -18.37
C LYS A 152 8.03 7.85 -18.37
N LYS A 153 8.30 8.62 -17.32
CA LYS A 153 9.52 9.43 -17.18
C LYS A 153 10.79 8.58 -17.07
N GLN A 154 10.77 7.53 -16.25
CA GLN A 154 11.95 6.73 -15.94
C GLN A 154 12.24 5.66 -17.00
N LEU A 155 11.20 5.04 -17.53
CA LEU A 155 11.29 3.84 -18.37
C LEU A 155 10.73 4.01 -19.80
N GLY A 156 10.05 5.12 -20.10
CA GLY A 156 9.35 5.31 -21.37
C GLY A 156 8.09 4.44 -21.51
N ALA A 157 7.56 3.89 -20.40
CA ALA A 157 6.38 3.05 -20.45
C ALA A 157 5.12 3.83 -20.86
N ASP A 158 4.23 3.19 -21.64
CA ASP A 158 2.90 3.70 -22.00
C ASP A 158 1.84 3.03 -21.09
N VAL A 159 1.31 3.80 -20.15
CA VAL A 159 0.44 3.29 -19.09
C VAL A 159 -0.96 3.83 -19.26
N LYS A 160 -1.92 2.93 -19.47
CA LYS A 160 -3.35 3.25 -19.50
C LYS A 160 -3.95 3.20 -18.11
N LEU A 161 -4.93 4.04 -17.84
CA LEU A 161 -5.64 4.08 -16.57
C LEU A 161 -7.09 3.64 -16.77
N ARG A 162 -7.53 2.62 -16.00
CA ARG A 162 -8.92 2.15 -15.96
C ARG A 162 -9.48 2.27 -14.56
N THR A 163 -10.65 2.91 -14.46
CA THR A 163 -11.34 3.08 -13.18
C THR A 163 -12.78 2.60 -13.26
N MET A 164 -13.29 2.06 -12.16
CA MET A 164 -14.68 1.63 -12.00
C MET A 164 -15.20 1.95 -10.60
N GLU A 165 -16.52 1.99 -10.45
CA GLU A 165 -17.15 2.05 -9.13
C GLU A 165 -16.81 0.81 -8.30
N TRP A 166 -16.77 0.95 -6.98
CA TRP A 166 -16.23 -0.04 -6.05
C TRP A 166 -16.74 -1.48 -6.27
N LYS A 167 -18.05 -1.65 -6.36
CA LYS A 167 -18.65 -2.99 -6.51
C LYS A 167 -18.23 -3.67 -7.82
N THR A 168 -18.25 -2.94 -8.93
CA THR A 168 -17.83 -3.44 -10.25
C THR A 168 -16.33 -3.71 -10.27
N TYR A 169 -15.54 -2.80 -9.66
CA TYR A 169 -14.10 -2.98 -9.51
C TYR A 169 -13.75 -4.29 -8.79
N LEU A 170 -14.41 -4.59 -7.67
CA LEU A 170 -14.18 -5.83 -6.93
C LEU A 170 -14.51 -7.06 -7.77
N GLY A 171 -15.63 -7.06 -8.49
CA GLY A 171 -16.01 -8.16 -9.37
C GLY A 171 -14.97 -8.43 -10.45
N GLU A 172 -14.59 -7.40 -11.20
CA GLU A 172 -13.59 -7.49 -12.28
C GLU A 172 -12.22 -7.93 -11.75
N ARG A 173 -11.78 -7.38 -10.62
CA ARG A 173 -10.52 -7.74 -9.98
C ARG A 173 -10.51 -9.22 -9.57
N ASN A 174 -11.57 -9.69 -8.90
CA ASN A 174 -11.65 -11.07 -8.41
C ASN A 174 -11.77 -12.09 -9.55
N MET A 175 -12.27 -11.69 -10.72
CA MET A 175 -12.24 -12.50 -11.95
C MET A 175 -10.87 -12.46 -12.67
N GLY A 176 -9.89 -11.71 -12.13
CA GLY A 176 -8.58 -11.56 -12.77
C GLY A 176 -8.59 -10.66 -14.02
N ASN A 177 -9.62 -9.81 -14.21
CA ASN A 177 -9.74 -8.92 -15.36
C ASN A 177 -8.92 -7.64 -15.19
N PHE A 178 -7.64 -7.78 -14.91
CA PHE A 178 -6.67 -6.68 -14.78
C PHE A 178 -5.27 -7.15 -15.16
N GLN A 179 -4.36 -6.20 -15.41
CA GLN A 179 -2.92 -6.42 -15.53
C GLN A 179 -2.21 -5.98 -14.24
N LEU A 180 -2.39 -4.73 -13.80
CA LEU A 180 -1.90 -4.18 -12.54
C LEU A 180 -3.07 -3.55 -11.80
N SER A 181 -3.37 -4.01 -10.58
CA SER A 181 -4.53 -3.56 -9.82
C SER A 181 -4.14 -2.96 -8.48
N ARG A 182 -4.76 -1.82 -8.14
CA ARG A 182 -4.67 -1.21 -6.82
C ARG A 182 -5.26 -2.14 -5.76
N MET A 183 -4.60 -2.28 -4.62
CA MET A 183 -5.12 -2.98 -3.46
C MET A 183 -4.76 -2.27 -2.15
N SER A 184 -5.47 -2.60 -1.08
CA SER A 184 -5.06 -2.31 0.29
C SER A 184 -5.41 -3.47 1.19
N ILE A 185 -4.59 -3.70 2.20
CA ILE A 185 -4.89 -4.58 3.32
C ILE A 185 -5.01 -3.73 4.57
N ASP A 186 -6.16 -3.84 5.22
CA ASP A 186 -6.41 -3.37 6.57
C ASP A 186 -6.35 -4.60 7.48
N ALA A 187 -5.32 -4.73 8.31
CA ALA A 187 -5.14 -5.92 9.13
C ALA A 187 -6.25 -6.08 10.17
N GLU A 188 -6.82 -7.27 10.25
CA GLU A 188 -7.84 -7.63 11.24
C GLU A 188 -7.21 -7.96 12.61
N TYR A 189 -5.93 -8.29 12.65
CA TYR A 189 -5.15 -8.56 13.85
C TYR A 189 -3.70 -8.11 13.69
N ASN A 190 -3.02 -7.88 14.81
CA ASN A 190 -1.69 -7.26 14.84
C ASN A 190 -0.58 -8.30 14.73
N GLU A 191 -0.42 -8.90 13.55
CA GLU A 191 0.65 -9.84 13.24
C GLU A 191 0.95 -9.81 11.72
N PRO A 192 2.20 -10.09 11.27
CA PRO A 192 2.57 -10.08 9.84
C PRO A 192 1.74 -11.02 8.97
N SER A 193 1.25 -12.13 9.51
CA SER A 193 0.39 -13.08 8.78
C SER A 193 -0.92 -12.44 8.29
N ALA A 194 -1.43 -11.39 8.95
CA ALA A 194 -2.60 -10.64 8.49
C ALA A 194 -2.39 -9.99 7.10
N PHE A 195 -1.15 -9.78 6.71
CA PHE A 195 -0.76 -9.26 5.40
C PHE A 195 -0.29 -10.37 4.46
N LEU A 196 0.62 -11.21 4.94
CA LEU A 196 1.35 -12.19 4.13
C LEU A 196 0.49 -13.36 3.67
N ASN A 197 -0.53 -13.77 4.46
CA ASN A 197 -1.45 -14.84 4.08
C ASN A 197 -2.21 -14.56 2.78
N SER A 198 -2.38 -13.29 2.41
CA SER A 198 -3.01 -12.89 1.15
C SER A 198 -2.24 -13.34 -0.10
N LEU A 199 -0.95 -13.67 0.05
CA LEU A 199 -0.07 -14.08 -1.04
C LEU A 199 0.21 -15.59 -1.08
N VAL A 200 -0.22 -16.37 -0.08
CA VAL A 200 -0.11 -17.84 -0.11
C VAL A 200 -0.79 -18.36 -1.38
N SER A 201 -0.15 -19.30 -2.08
CA SER A 201 -0.58 -19.77 -3.41
C SER A 201 -2.03 -20.28 -3.45
N THR A 202 -2.55 -20.76 -2.31
CA THR A 202 -3.93 -21.27 -2.16
C THR A 202 -4.91 -20.24 -1.63
N SER A 203 -4.44 -19.03 -1.31
CA SER A 203 -5.29 -17.97 -0.75
C SER A 203 -6.26 -17.42 -1.81
N PRO A 204 -7.56 -17.29 -1.50
CA PRO A 204 -8.52 -16.63 -2.38
C PRO A 204 -8.25 -15.13 -2.55
N GLU A 205 -7.45 -14.54 -1.66
CA GLU A 205 -7.03 -13.14 -1.73
C GLU A 205 -5.86 -12.91 -2.69
N ASN A 206 -5.18 -13.99 -3.11
CA ASN A 206 -4.09 -13.95 -4.09
C ASN A 206 -4.61 -13.76 -5.51
N VAL A 207 -5.29 -12.64 -5.74
CA VAL A 207 -5.90 -12.30 -7.04
C VAL A 207 -4.87 -12.06 -8.14
N GLY A 208 -3.59 -11.89 -7.78
CA GLY A 208 -2.46 -11.78 -8.71
C GLY A 208 -1.98 -13.12 -9.26
N HIS A 209 -2.46 -14.24 -8.71
CA HIS A 209 -2.10 -15.62 -9.10
C HIS A 209 -0.62 -15.96 -8.93
N TRP A 210 0.11 -15.21 -8.11
CA TRP A 210 1.51 -15.52 -7.83
C TRP A 210 1.64 -16.80 -7.01
N LYS A 211 2.65 -17.61 -7.33
CA LYS A 211 2.93 -18.87 -6.65
C LYS A 211 4.42 -18.97 -6.37
N ASN A 212 4.77 -19.27 -5.12
CA ASN A 212 6.14 -19.54 -4.72
C ASN A 212 6.14 -20.58 -3.59
N GLU A 213 6.63 -21.78 -3.88
CA GLU A 213 6.64 -22.90 -2.93
C GLU A 213 7.47 -22.59 -1.66
N LYS A 214 8.57 -21.85 -1.82
CA LYS A 214 9.40 -21.45 -0.67
C LYS A 214 8.66 -20.47 0.24
N PHE A 215 7.94 -19.51 -0.34
CA PHE A 215 7.08 -18.59 0.40
C PHE A 215 5.99 -19.37 1.16
N ASP A 216 5.28 -20.26 0.49
CA ASP A 216 4.21 -21.06 1.10
C ASP A 216 4.74 -21.92 2.26
N GLN A 217 5.93 -22.52 2.08
CA GLN A 217 6.56 -23.29 3.14
C GLN A 217 6.95 -22.44 4.35
N ILE A 218 7.52 -21.26 4.12
CA ILE A 218 7.85 -20.30 5.19
C ILE A 218 6.59 -19.87 5.96
N MET A 219 5.50 -19.57 5.26
CA MET A 219 4.24 -19.17 5.89
C MET A 219 3.64 -20.31 6.74
N LYS A 220 3.70 -21.54 6.23
CA LYS A 220 3.26 -22.74 6.96
C LYS A 220 4.10 -22.98 8.22
N GLU A 221 5.41 -22.83 8.14
CA GLU A 221 6.32 -22.94 9.26
C GLU A 221 6.08 -21.86 10.31
N ALA A 222 5.86 -20.61 9.88
CA ALA A 222 5.55 -19.50 10.77
C ALA A 222 4.27 -19.75 11.58
N GLN A 223 3.22 -20.30 10.95
CA GLN A 223 1.95 -20.66 11.63
C GLN A 223 2.12 -21.72 12.72
N SER A 224 3.06 -22.65 12.56
CA SER A 224 3.29 -23.74 13.50
C SER A 224 4.33 -23.42 14.57
N THR A 225 5.04 -22.30 14.44
CA THR A 225 6.16 -21.92 15.31
C THR A 225 5.68 -21.14 16.53
N LEU A 226 5.92 -21.68 17.73
CA LEU A 226 5.60 -21.03 19.01
C LEU A 226 6.66 -20.00 19.44
N ASN A 227 7.86 -20.10 18.90
CA ASN A 227 8.95 -19.18 19.23
C ASN A 227 8.82 -17.88 18.43
N ASP A 228 8.54 -16.75 19.10
CA ASP A 228 8.31 -15.46 18.49
C ASP A 228 9.50 -14.95 17.65
N LYS A 229 10.74 -15.20 18.10
CA LYS A 229 11.95 -14.76 17.35
C LYS A 229 12.11 -15.55 16.05
N THR A 230 11.85 -16.85 16.09
CA THR A 230 11.90 -17.69 14.90
C THR A 230 10.78 -17.30 13.93
N ARG A 231 9.57 -17.07 14.44
CA ARG A 231 8.41 -16.63 13.63
C ARG A 231 8.67 -15.28 12.96
N ALA A 232 9.22 -14.31 13.70
CA ALA A 232 9.62 -13.02 13.16
C ALA A 232 10.68 -13.15 12.06
N ALA A 233 11.64 -14.06 12.21
CA ALA A 233 12.67 -14.31 11.19
C ALA A 233 12.07 -14.93 9.91
N LEU A 234 11.08 -15.81 10.05
CA LEU A 234 10.36 -16.40 8.91
C LEU A 234 9.57 -15.33 8.14
N TYR A 235 8.84 -14.45 8.82
CA TYR A 235 8.14 -13.35 8.16
C TYR A 235 9.08 -12.38 7.43
N ARG A 236 10.27 -12.12 7.99
CA ARG A 236 11.31 -11.34 7.29
C ARG A 236 11.79 -12.02 6.01
N GLN A 237 11.96 -13.34 6.03
CA GLN A 237 12.32 -14.11 4.83
C GLN A 237 11.20 -14.06 3.78
N ALA A 238 9.94 -14.17 4.20
CA ALA A 238 8.79 -14.04 3.30
C ALA A 238 8.77 -12.66 2.60
N GLU A 239 8.99 -11.57 3.32
CA GLU A 239 9.06 -10.22 2.73
C GLU A 239 10.25 -10.04 1.76
N LEU A 240 11.38 -10.70 2.01
CA LEU A 240 12.51 -10.69 1.07
C LEU A 240 12.17 -11.40 -0.25
N ILE A 241 11.43 -12.50 -0.22
CA ILE A 241 10.95 -13.19 -1.42
C ILE A 241 9.99 -12.29 -2.21
N ILE A 242 9.08 -11.59 -1.52
CA ILE A 242 8.18 -10.61 -2.14
C ILE A 242 8.99 -9.51 -2.84
N ALA A 243 10.01 -8.96 -2.17
CA ALA A 243 10.84 -7.93 -2.75
C ALA A 243 11.67 -8.44 -3.94
N GLU A 244 12.15 -9.69 -3.90
CA GLU A 244 12.93 -10.32 -4.97
C GLU A 244 12.09 -10.53 -6.22
N GLU A 245 10.94 -11.21 -6.12
CA GLU A 245 10.10 -11.58 -7.27
C GLU A 245 9.07 -10.51 -7.67
N ALA A 246 8.87 -9.51 -6.81
CA ALA A 246 7.96 -8.41 -7.03
C ALA A 246 6.57 -8.83 -7.54
N PRO A 247 5.81 -9.71 -6.84
CA PRO A 247 4.42 -10.02 -7.23
C PRO A 247 3.49 -8.84 -7.02
N LEU A 248 3.91 -7.88 -6.23
CA LEU A 248 3.21 -6.63 -5.93
C LEU A 248 4.20 -5.50 -5.64
N ILE A 249 3.69 -4.29 -5.59
CA ILE A 249 4.46 -3.08 -5.28
C ILE A 249 3.82 -2.39 -4.07
N PRO A 250 4.41 -2.47 -2.86
CA PRO A 250 4.01 -1.64 -1.74
C PRO A 250 4.27 -0.16 -2.07
N ILE A 251 3.31 0.71 -1.77
CA ILE A 251 3.43 2.15 -2.08
C ILE A 251 3.61 2.95 -0.79
N PHE A 252 2.68 2.84 0.14
CA PHE A 252 2.76 3.53 1.43
C PHE A 252 1.92 2.84 2.51
N TYR A 253 2.27 3.12 3.76
CA TYR A 253 1.46 2.79 4.93
C TYR A 253 0.51 3.94 5.22
N SER A 254 -0.78 3.63 5.36
CA SER A 254 -1.84 4.62 5.57
C SER A 254 -2.13 4.80 7.05
N PRO A 255 -1.84 5.96 7.65
CA PRO A 255 -2.30 6.26 8.99
C PRO A 255 -3.81 6.53 9.01
N LEU A 256 -4.39 6.43 10.19
CA LEU A 256 -5.70 6.98 10.46
C LEU A 256 -5.58 8.51 10.53
N ILE A 257 -6.32 9.22 9.69
CA ILE A 257 -6.31 10.68 9.66
C ILE A 257 -7.75 11.18 9.87
N LYS A 258 -7.99 11.79 11.02
CA LYS A 258 -9.30 12.35 11.41
C LYS A 258 -9.12 13.76 11.99
N VAL A 259 -10.20 14.50 12.08
CA VAL A 259 -10.28 15.64 12.98
C VAL A 259 -11.11 15.24 14.20
N ILE A 260 -10.67 15.72 15.37
CA ILE A 260 -11.33 15.50 16.65
C ILE A 260 -11.46 16.82 17.37
N ASN A 261 -12.63 17.09 17.94
CA ASN A 261 -12.80 18.21 18.85
C ASN A 261 -11.85 18.03 20.06
N PRO A 262 -10.96 18.98 20.36
CA PRO A 262 -10.01 18.87 21.47
C PRO A 262 -10.67 18.62 22.84
N ALA A 263 -11.96 18.96 23.00
CA ALA A 263 -12.72 18.66 24.19
C ALA A 263 -13.11 17.17 24.34
N VAL A 264 -12.99 16.35 23.29
CA VAL A 264 -13.26 14.91 23.40
C VAL A 264 -12.15 14.23 24.21
N GLY A 265 -12.54 13.55 25.28
CA GLY A 265 -11.69 12.68 26.08
C GLY A 265 -11.99 11.20 25.84
N GLY A 266 -11.09 10.32 26.30
CA GLY A 266 -11.27 8.86 26.18
C GLY A 266 -10.97 8.28 24.79
N PHE A 267 -10.57 9.09 23.80
CA PHE A 267 -10.21 8.58 22.48
C PHE A 267 -8.86 7.84 22.53
N PRO A 268 -8.79 6.58 22.07
CA PRO A 268 -7.55 5.80 22.13
C PRO A 268 -6.56 6.29 21.06
N MET A 269 -5.49 6.97 21.49
CA MET A 269 -4.47 7.55 20.61
C MET A 269 -3.52 6.50 20.00
N HIS A 270 -3.42 5.32 20.61
CA HIS A 270 -2.61 4.18 20.13
C HIS A 270 -3.54 3.02 19.79
N ASN A 271 -4.23 3.12 18.67
CA ASN A 271 -5.23 2.14 18.25
C ASN A 271 -5.09 1.87 16.74
N PRO A 272 -4.13 1.03 16.36
CA PRO A 272 -3.83 0.79 14.95
C PRO A 272 -4.95 0.08 14.19
N GLN A 273 -5.93 -0.50 14.89
CA GLN A 273 -7.10 -1.16 14.31
C GLN A 273 -8.35 -0.26 14.24
N ASP A 274 -8.28 0.98 14.75
CA ASP A 274 -9.39 1.96 14.79
C ASP A 274 -10.64 1.48 15.54
N TYR A 275 -10.48 0.61 16.55
CA TYR A 275 -11.58 0.19 17.40
C TYR A 275 -11.84 1.22 18.50
N VAL A 276 -12.97 1.92 18.39
CA VAL A 276 -13.36 2.96 19.35
C VAL A 276 -14.64 2.54 20.07
N TYR A 277 -14.55 2.39 21.37
CA TYR A 277 -15.71 2.13 22.23
C TYR A 277 -16.34 3.46 22.63
N THR A 278 -17.48 3.80 22.05
CA THR A 278 -18.17 5.08 22.31
C THR A 278 -18.52 5.31 23.78
N LYS A 279 -18.70 4.25 24.57
CA LYS A 279 -18.93 4.33 26.04
C LYS A 279 -17.75 4.93 26.81
N GLU A 280 -16.55 4.94 26.23
CA GLU A 280 -15.34 5.48 26.84
C GLU A 280 -15.09 6.95 26.47
N LEU A 281 -15.84 7.45 25.49
CA LEU A 281 -15.73 8.85 25.05
C LEU A 281 -16.52 9.77 25.94
N TYR A 282 -15.97 10.93 26.24
CA TYR A 282 -16.64 11.98 27.01
C TYR A 282 -16.20 13.38 26.54
N ILE A 283 -16.99 14.39 26.87
CA ILE A 283 -16.62 15.80 26.64
C ILE A 283 -15.99 16.34 27.91
N ARG A 284 -14.77 16.86 27.80
CA ARG A 284 -14.10 17.57 28.86
C ARG A 284 -14.81 18.91 29.10
N LYS A 285 -15.05 19.21 30.36
CA LYS A 285 -15.62 20.52 30.77
C LYS A 285 -14.54 21.59 30.85
#